data_435f11f65b1a0537cb2c6f7cd5f1b9cc
#
_entry.id   435f11f65b1a0537cb2c6f7cd5f1b9cc
#
_cell.length_a   1.000
_cell.length_b   1.000
_cell.length_c   1.000
_cell.angle_alpha   90.00
_cell.angle_beta   90.00
_cell.angle_gamma   90.00
#
_symmetry.space_group_name_H-M   'P 1'
#
loop_
_entity.id
_entity.type
_entity.pdbx_description
1 polymer ?
#
loop_
_entity_poly.entity_id
_entity_poly.type
_entity_poly.pdbx_seq_one_letter_code
_entity_poly.pdbx_strand_id
1 'polypeptide(L)'
;MYIRNRRLAEDALCQLVETTLRDSETLMIGFDFPFGFPKGFARHLTGLDDPFAVWAWLTERMKDTPQSNNRFDVAAEINRRFPGVGPFWFNGLQRDIPDLPRKDVRTGHGMPERRAADHKAKGAFACWQMGGAGAVGGQVLTGLPVLQRLRARFGRRLAIWPFERIKAPIVCVEIWPGLINPAVKCAEYAGGIRDAMQVRLLVRALSRLPKKRLHAMLDIDAPEEGWILGLGHEEELMTATRTLKPPPLKDDCFALPAGVDWTPVDEALQRLRERLHPVVTRENVPLSDAAGRICASDLCARRANPPAANSAVDGYAVAHRNTVDGTQTMPLTPGRAAAGAPFEDTVPEGHALRILTGASVPKGVDTVVLQEDVTSDDTQIAFRGPLKPNANTRKAGEDVATGDLVVPQGRRITPADLALCAATGHAQIPVFRQLKVGVLSTGDELIEPGEPTGDSGIFD
;
A
#
# COMPACT_ATOMS: atom_id res chain seq x y z
N MET A 1 4.15 11.21 -2.78
CA MET A 1 3.66 10.78 -4.11
C MET A 1 4.16 9.37 -4.36
N TYR A 2 3.30 8.42 -4.73
CA TYR A 2 3.70 7.06 -5.12
C TYR A 2 3.84 6.99 -6.64
N ILE A 3 4.98 6.54 -7.13
CA ILE A 3 5.26 6.43 -8.57
C ILE A 3 5.36 4.95 -8.93
N ARG A 4 4.51 4.49 -9.86
CA ARG A 4 4.30 3.06 -10.15
C ARG A 4 5.45 2.35 -10.85
N ASN A 5 6.31 3.06 -11.57
CA ASN A 5 7.43 2.47 -12.29
C ASN A 5 8.56 3.47 -12.51
N ARG A 6 9.76 2.97 -12.86
CA ARG A 6 10.98 3.78 -13.03
C ARG A 6 10.90 4.80 -14.15
N ARG A 7 10.20 4.51 -15.25
CA ARG A 7 10.05 5.47 -16.35
C ARG A 7 9.32 6.73 -15.89
N LEU A 8 8.18 6.55 -15.22
CA LEU A 8 7.45 7.69 -14.64
C LEU A 8 8.26 8.42 -13.56
N ALA A 9 9.10 7.69 -12.81
CA ALA A 9 9.99 8.30 -11.85
C ALA A 9 11.07 9.15 -12.53
N GLU A 10 11.66 8.66 -13.61
CA GLU A 10 12.65 9.40 -14.42
C GLU A 10 12.04 10.65 -15.05
N ASP A 11 10.82 10.54 -15.61
CA ASP A 11 10.10 11.69 -16.17
C ASP A 11 9.80 12.75 -15.09
N ALA A 12 9.35 12.33 -13.90
CA ALA A 12 9.12 13.23 -12.78
C ALA A 12 10.41 13.89 -12.28
N LEU A 13 11.53 13.16 -12.22
CA LEU A 13 12.83 13.71 -11.87
C LEU A 13 13.30 14.73 -12.90
N CYS A 14 13.14 14.44 -14.19
CA CYS A 14 13.47 15.38 -15.26
C CYS A 14 12.66 16.67 -15.11
N GLN A 15 11.37 16.60 -14.90
CA GLN A 15 10.51 17.77 -14.70
C GLN A 15 10.93 18.57 -13.46
N LEU A 16 11.24 17.90 -12.35
CA LEU A 16 11.69 18.53 -11.12
C LEU A 16 13.00 19.31 -11.37
N VAL A 17 13.98 18.66 -11.99
CA VAL A 17 15.27 19.29 -12.32
C VAL A 17 15.08 20.48 -13.25
N GLU A 18 14.25 20.35 -14.30
CA GLU A 18 13.97 21.43 -15.24
C GLU A 18 13.29 22.63 -14.57
N THR A 19 12.34 22.38 -13.68
CA THR A 19 11.69 23.45 -12.91
C THR A 19 12.68 24.15 -12.00
N THR A 20 13.45 23.41 -11.20
CA THR A 20 14.48 23.97 -10.32
C THR A 20 15.49 24.82 -11.08
N LEU A 21 15.95 24.34 -12.24
CA LEU A 21 16.89 25.09 -13.08
C LEU A 21 16.30 26.37 -13.69
N ARG A 22 15.00 26.31 -14.06
CA ARG A 22 14.26 27.48 -14.56
C ARG A 22 14.13 28.56 -13.48
N ASP A 23 13.84 28.12 -12.26
CA ASP A 23 13.64 29.00 -11.11
C ASP A 23 14.98 29.49 -10.51
N SER A 24 16.10 29.09 -11.09
CA SER A 24 17.48 29.43 -10.63
C SER A 24 17.76 28.95 -9.20
N GLU A 25 17.12 27.85 -8.79
CA GLU A 25 17.27 27.24 -7.47
C GLU A 25 18.33 26.14 -7.48
N THR A 26 18.65 25.64 -6.28
CA THR A 26 19.53 24.48 -6.09
C THR A 26 18.75 23.32 -5.50
N LEU A 27 19.10 22.10 -5.91
CA LEU A 27 18.41 20.90 -5.48
C LEU A 27 19.39 19.77 -5.17
N MET A 28 19.20 19.11 -4.03
CA MET A 28 19.83 17.84 -3.71
C MET A 28 18.80 16.71 -3.85
N ILE A 29 19.13 15.68 -4.63
CA ILE A 29 18.26 14.52 -4.85
C ILE A 29 18.93 13.28 -4.26
N GLY A 30 18.30 12.68 -3.26
CA GLY A 30 18.78 11.46 -2.61
C GLY A 30 18.21 10.19 -3.26
N PHE A 31 19.06 9.19 -3.48
CA PHE A 31 18.69 7.88 -3.99
C PHE A 31 19.09 6.79 -3.00
N ASP A 32 18.15 5.93 -2.65
CA ASP A 32 18.35 4.84 -1.70
C ASP A 32 18.85 3.56 -2.40
N PHE A 33 20.02 3.67 -3.03
CA PHE A 33 20.80 2.55 -3.56
C PHE A 33 22.26 2.96 -3.78
N PRO A 34 23.20 2.00 -3.74
CA PRO A 34 24.62 2.24 -3.99
C PRO A 34 24.92 2.86 -5.35
N PHE A 35 25.74 3.91 -5.36
CA PHE A 35 26.20 4.57 -6.58
C PHE A 35 27.41 3.90 -7.24
N GLY A 36 28.11 3.07 -6.48
CA GLY A 36 29.26 2.30 -6.95
C GLY A 36 29.28 0.88 -6.42
N PHE A 37 30.34 0.17 -6.78
CA PHE A 37 30.59 -1.21 -6.38
C PHE A 37 31.92 -1.25 -5.59
N PRO A 38 32.21 -2.36 -4.88
CA PRO A 38 33.49 -2.54 -4.19
C PRO A 38 34.67 -2.30 -5.12
N LYS A 39 35.75 -1.78 -4.53
CA LYS A 39 36.97 -1.38 -5.24
C LYS A 39 37.48 -2.48 -6.18
N GLY A 40 37.87 -2.08 -7.38
CA GLY A 40 38.36 -2.98 -8.42
C GLY A 40 37.29 -3.54 -9.34
N PHE A 41 36.00 -3.40 -8.99
CA PHE A 41 34.90 -3.90 -9.83
C PHE A 41 34.85 -3.17 -11.18
N ALA A 42 34.95 -1.84 -11.16
CA ALA A 42 34.90 -1.02 -12.37
C ALA A 42 36.00 -1.45 -13.36
N ARG A 43 37.22 -1.58 -12.90
CA ARG A 43 38.36 -2.05 -13.72
C ARG A 43 38.13 -3.44 -14.28
N HIS A 44 37.65 -4.35 -13.47
CA HIS A 44 37.43 -5.73 -13.89
C HIS A 44 36.33 -5.84 -14.96
N LEU A 45 35.26 -5.08 -14.80
CA LEU A 45 34.12 -5.12 -15.74
C LEU A 45 34.39 -4.36 -17.04
N THR A 46 35.03 -3.18 -16.94
CA THR A 46 35.12 -2.23 -18.06
C THR A 46 36.56 -1.93 -18.53
N GLY A 47 37.57 -2.33 -17.79
CA GLY A 47 38.98 -2.00 -18.03
C GLY A 47 39.39 -0.65 -17.46
N LEU A 48 38.48 0.13 -16.89
CA LEU A 48 38.70 1.49 -16.35
C LEU A 48 38.36 1.53 -14.86
N ASP A 49 39.09 2.32 -14.07
CA ASP A 49 38.76 2.62 -12.66
C ASP A 49 37.78 3.80 -12.59
N ASP A 50 36.73 3.74 -13.40
CA ASP A 50 35.72 4.79 -13.50
C ASP A 50 34.32 4.24 -13.23
N PRO A 51 33.63 4.65 -12.16
CA PRO A 51 32.28 4.21 -11.89
C PRO A 51 31.31 4.57 -13.03
N PHE A 52 31.53 5.66 -13.73
CA PHE A 52 30.67 6.04 -14.86
C PHE A 52 30.84 5.11 -16.08
N ALA A 53 31.99 4.48 -16.24
CA ALA A 53 32.15 3.44 -17.24
C ALA A 53 31.23 2.23 -16.94
N VAL A 54 31.08 1.86 -15.65
CA VAL A 54 30.11 0.84 -15.22
C VAL A 54 28.69 1.29 -15.51
N TRP A 55 28.34 2.52 -15.22
CA TRP A 55 27.00 3.07 -15.46
C TRP A 55 26.66 3.05 -16.97
N ALA A 56 27.61 3.44 -17.82
CA ALA A 56 27.45 3.38 -19.26
C ALA A 56 27.27 1.94 -19.74
N TRP A 57 28.11 1.03 -19.27
CA TRP A 57 28.04 -0.41 -19.58
C TRP A 57 26.66 -1.00 -19.22
N LEU A 58 26.12 -0.65 -18.04
CA LEU A 58 24.77 -1.07 -17.59
C LEU A 58 23.69 -0.44 -18.46
N THR A 59 23.82 0.83 -18.81
CA THR A 59 22.82 1.57 -19.62
C THR A 59 22.62 0.96 -21.00
N GLU A 60 23.70 0.46 -21.62
CA GLU A 60 23.63 -0.21 -22.92
C GLU A 60 22.90 -1.56 -22.88
N ARG A 61 22.96 -2.26 -21.73
CA ARG A 61 22.47 -3.65 -21.59
C ARG A 61 21.16 -3.79 -20.86
N MET A 62 20.86 -2.83 -20.00
CA MET A 62 19.64 -2.87 -19.19
C MET A 62 18.41 -2.54 -20.03
N LYS A 63 17.52 -3.50 -20.16
CA LYS A 63 16.19 -3.33 -20.75
C LYS A 63 15.20 -3.27 -19.60
N ASP A 64 14.60 -2.09 -19.40
CA ASP A 64 13.66 -1.85 -18.31
C ASP A 64 12.37 -1.25 -18.86
N THR A 65 11.28 -1.98 -18.74
CA THR A 65 9.94 -1.59 -19.17
C THR A 65 8.99 -1.56 -17.97
N PRO A 66 7.82 -0.93 -18.08
CA PRO A 66 6.85 -0.95 -17.00
C PRO A 66 6.41 -2.35 -16.52
N GLN A 67 6.53 -3.36 -17.40
CA GLN A 67 6.10 -4.73 -17.13
C GLN A 67 7.22 -5.67 -16.72
N SER A 68 8.46 -5.43 -17.19
CA SER A 68 9.57 -6.34 -16.96
C SER A 68 10.93 -5.67 -17.13
N ASN A 69 11.96 -6.30 -16.59
CA ASN A 69 13.36 -5.94 -16.85
C ASN A 69 14.25 -7.18 -16.88
N ASN A 70 15.43 -7.02 -17.47
CA ASN A 70 16.42 -8.08 -17.65
C ASN A 70 17.55 -8.08 -16.61
N ARG A 71 17.33 -7.51 -15.41
CA ARG A 71 18.38 -7.33 -14.39
C ARG A 71 19.10 -8.64 -14.00
N PHE A 72 18.38 -9.75 -13.98
CA PHE A 72 18.97 -11.05 -13.65
C PHE A 72 19.88 -11.58 -14.76
N ASP A 73 19.52 -11.35 -16.02
CA ASP A 73 20.34 -11.73 -17.17
C ASP A 73 21.60 -10.87 -17.26
N VAL A 74 21.48 -9.56 -16.97
CA VAL A 74 22.62 -8.64 -16.90
C VAL A 74 23.55 -9.03 -15.74
N ALA A 75 23.02 -9.41 -14.58
CA ALA A 75 23.82 -9.90 -13.46
C ALA A 75 24.62 -11.16 -13.83
N ALA A 76 24.00 -12.11 -14.54
CA ALA A 76 24.66 -13.29 -15.06
C ALA A 76 25.75 -12.94 -16.12
N GLU A 77 25.49 -11.97 -17.00
CA GLU A 77 26.49 -11.48 -17.96
C GLU A 77 27.69 -10.87 -17.27
N ILE A 78 27.47 -10.14 -16.18
CA ILE A 78 28.57 -9.62 -15.35
C ILE A 78 29.34 -10.78 -14.73
N ASN A 79 28.66 -11.72 -14.08
CA ASN A 79 29.30 -12.85 -13.41
C ASN A 79 30.25 -13.64 -14.34
N ARG A 80 29.89 -13.82 -15.61
CA ARG A 80 30.74 -14.48 -16.60
C ARG A 80 32.09 -13.80 -16.84
N ARG A 81 32.20 -12.54 -16.48
CA ARG A 81 33.48 -11.78 -16.61
C ARG A 81 34.39 -11.93 -15.41
N PHE A 82 33.90 -12.55 -14.33
CA PHE A 82 34.66 -12.77 -13.11
C PHE A 82 35.07 -14.24 -13.01
N PRO A 83 36.20 -14.55 -12.37
CA PRO A 83 36.56 -15.93 -12.09
C PRO A 83 35.59 -16.54 -11.08
N GLY A 84 35.53 -17.85 -10.99
CA GLY A 84 34.71 -18.57 -10.01
C GLY A 84 33.21 -18.43 -10.21
N VAL A 85 32.48 -18.21 -9.13
CA VAL A 85 31.02 -18.07 -9.11
C VAL A 85 30.63 -16.74 -8.45
N GLY A 86 29.89 -15.93 -9.13
CA GLY A 86 29.48 -14.62 -8.63
C GLY A 86 30.25 -13.47 -9.33
N PRO A 87 30.21 -12.23 -8.80
CA PRO A 87 29.79 -11.80 -7.46
C PRO A 87 28.28 -11.72 -7.22
N PHE A 88 27.45 -11.56 -8.25
CA PHE A 88 26.00 -11.46 -8.09
C PHE A 88 25.38 -12.84 -7.78
N TRP A 89 24.34 -12.84 -6.97
CA TRP A 89 23.64 -14.03 -6.54
C TRP A 89 22.17 -13.80 -6.26
N PHE A 90 21.42 -14.88 -5.98
CA PHE A 90 19.99 -14.94 -5.75
C PHE A 90 19.18 -14.78 -7.04
N ASN A 91 19.22 -15.83 -7.90
CA ASN A 91 18.22 -15.95 -8.95
C ASN A 91 16.83 -16.18 -8.33
N GLY A 92 16.01 -15.15 -8.26
CA GLY A 92 14.65 -15.20 -7.71
C GLY A 92 13.58 -15.64 -8.73
N LEU A 93 13.97 -15.95 -9.99
CA LEU A 93 13.05 -16.39 -11.02
C LEU A 93 12.84 -17.92 -10.98
N GLN A 94 11.72 -18.38 -11.52
CA GLN A 94 11.48 -19.83 -11.66
C GLN A 94 12.45 -20.51 -12.64
N ARG A 95 12.85 -19.79 -13.70
CA ARG A 95 13.83 -20.28 -14.67
C ARG A 95 15.24 -20.25 -14.09
N ASP A 96 16.03 -21.23 -14.45
CA ASP A 96 17.46 -21.21 -14.18
C ASP A 96 18.16 -20.24 -15.13
N ILE A 97 19.10 -19.47 -14.56
CA ILE A 97 19.94 -18.54 -15.31
C ILE A 97 21.38 -19.02 -15.10
N PRO A 98 22.05 -19.48 -16.15
CA PRO A 98 23.47 -19.81 -16.06
C PRO A 98 24.26 -18.63 -15.49
N ASP A 99 25.26 -18.90 -14.67
CA ASP A 99 26.15 -17.93 -14.03
C ASP A 99 25.47 -17.00 -12.99
N LEU A 100 24.20 -17.25 -12.62
CA LEU A 100 23.56 -16.55 -11.50
C LEU A 100 23.02 -17.56 -10.48
N PRO A 101 23.75 -17.83 -9.39
CA PRO A 101 23.36 -18.84 -8.41
C PRO A 101 22.07 -18.47 -7.68
N ARG A 102 21.27 -19.47 -7.32
CA ARG A 102 20.00 -19.28 -6.59
C ARG A 102 20.20 -18.91 -5.13
N LYS A 103 21.24 -19.42 -4.49
CA LYS A 103 21.63 -19.16 -3.10
C LYS A 103 23.04 -18.63 -3.04
N ASP A 104 23.47 -18.25 -1.86
CA ASP A 104 24.78 -17.68 -1.57
C ASP A 104 25.90 -18.75 -1.70
N VAL A 105 26.06 -19.31 -2.89
CA VAL A 105 27.17 -20.18 -3.25
C VAL A 105 28.09 -19.41 -4.19
N ARG A 106 28.87 -18.50 -3.61
CA ARG A 106 29.80 -17.64 -4.33
C ARG A 106 31.22 -17.94 -3.90
N THR A 107 32.08 -18.26 -4.86
CA THR A 107 33.47 -18.63 -4.58
C THR A 107 34.39 -18.15 -5.68
N GLY A 108 35.58 -17.67 -5.29
CA GLY A 108 36.66 -17.38 -6.22
C GLY A 108 36.47 -16.19 -7.16
N HIS A 109 35.44 -15.36 -7.00
CA HIS A 109 35.19 -14.20 -7.86
C HIS A 109 36.13 -13.01 -7.55
N GLY A 110 36.84 -13.01 -6.45
CA GLY A 110 37.87 -12.02 -6.14
C GLY A 110 37.37 -10.63 -5.71
N MET A 111 36.04 -10.40 -5.66
CA MET A 111 35.50 -9.12 -5.25
C MET A 111 35.19 -9.08 -3.74
N PRO A 112 35.45 -7.94 -3.07
CA PRO A 112 35.01 -7.74 -1.70
C PRO A 112 33.49 -7.87 -1.58
N GLU A 113 33.02 -8.36 -0.45
CA GLU A 113 31.56 -8.49 -0.20
C GLU A 113 30.88 -7.13 -0.06
N ARG A 114 31.56 -6.13 0.47
CA ARG A 114 30.99 -4.82 0.79
C ARG A 114 31.97 -3.71 0.39
N ARG A 115 31.40 -2.56 0.05
CA ARG A 115 32.11 -1.30 -0.10
C ARG A 115 32.57 -0.77 1.26
N ALA A 116 33.52 0.15 1.28
CA ALA A 116 33.96 0.83 2.50
C ALA A 116 32.80 1.50 3.26
N ALA A 117 31.86 2.13 2.54
CA ALA A 117 30.66 2.70 3.12
C ALA A 117 29.76 1.65 3.78
N ASP A 118 29.56 0.50 3.15
CA ASP A 118 28.69 -0.57 3.66
C ASP A 118 29.25 -1.25 4.90
N HIS A 119 30.57 -1.28 5.06
CA HIS A 119 31.22 -1.75 6.28
C HIS A 119 30.97 -0.84 7.48
N LYS A 120 30.94 0.48 7.27
CA LYS A 120 30.64 1.47 8.30
C LYS A 120 29.15 1.56 8.62
N ALA A 121 28.29 1.39 7.61
CA ALA A 121 26.84 1.46 7.71
C ALA A 121 26.28 0.16 8.32
N LYS A 122 26.20 0.08 9.65
CA LYS A 122 25.72 -1.13 10.36
C LYS A 122 24.29 -1.48 9.93
N GLY A 123 24.13 -2.63 9.26
CA GLY A 123 22.84 -3.12 8.75
C GLY A 123 22.57 -2.80 7.27
N ALA A 124 23.49 -2.13 6.56
CA ALA A 124 23.42 -2.01 5.12
C ALA A 124 23.67 -3.37 4.45
N PHE A 125 22.99 -3.63 3.35
CA PHE A 125 23.14 -4.86 2.57
C PHE A 125 24.20 -4.69 1.49
N ALA A 126 24.86 -5.79 1.14
CA ALA A 126 25.81 -5.82 0.03
C ALA A 126 25.09 -5.64 -1.32
N CYS A 127 25.77 -4.98 -2.26
CA CYS A 127 25.21 -4.69 -3.60
C CYS A 127 25.05 -5.92 -4.52
N TRP A 128 25.44 -7.13 -4.07
CA TRP A 128 25.48 -8.32 -4.89
C TRP A 128 24.19 -9.14 -4.92
N GLN A 129 23.30 -8.96 -3.95
CA GLN A 129 22.07 -9.74 -3.82
C GLN A 129 20.97 -9.22 -4.73
N MET A 130 20.47 -10.09 -5.62
CA MET A 130 19.50 -9.73 -6.67
C MET A 130 18.04 -9.96 -6.29
N GLY A 131 17.75 -10.72 -5.25
CA GLY A 131 16.38 -11.05 -4.81
C GLY A 131 16.30 -11.33 -3.32
N GLY A 132 15.08 -11.44 -2.79
CA GLY A 132 14.80 -11.66 -1.37
C GLY A 132 14.93 -10.39 -0.51
N ALA A 133 14.84 -10.56 0.81
CA ALA A 133 15.03 -9.45 1.74
C ALA A 133 16.45 -8.88 1.62
N GLY A 134 16.59 -7.57 1.44
CA GLY A 134 17.89 -6.93 1.24
C GLY A 134 18.44 -6.99 -0.19
N ALA A 135 17.59 -7.17 -1.18
CA ALA A 135 17.96 -7.27 -2.60
C ALA A 135 18.40 -5.93 -3.22
N VAL A 136 19.46 -5.36 -2.70
CA VAL A 136 20.01 -4.06 -3.16
C VAL A 136 20.61 -4.15 -4.58
N GLY A 137 21.16 -5.29 -4.96
CA GLY A 137 21.77 -5.49 -6.29
C GLY A 137 20.80 -5.25 -7.44
N GLY A 138 19.55 -5.65 -7.29
CA GLY A 138 18.51 -5.37 -8.28
C GLY A 138 18.21 -3.88 -8.43
N GLN A 139 18.25 -3.12 -7.34
CA GLN A 139 18.06 -1.67 -7.33
C GLN A 139 19.24 -0.95 -7.99
N VAL A 140 20.45 -1.36 -7.68
CA VAL A 140 21.69 -0.80 -8.26
C VAL A 140 21.68 -0.99 -9.78
N LEU A 141 21.51 -2.22 -10.27
CA LEU A 141 21.56 -2.52 -11.71
C LEU A 141 20.50 -1.74 -12.50
N THR A 142 19.33 -1.50 -11.92
CA THR A 142 18.25 -0.75 -12.59
C THR A 142 18.27 0.75 -12.34
N GLY A 143 18.88 1.20 -11.24
CA GLY A 143 18.94 2.62 -10.84
C GLY A 143 20.08 3.38 -11.50
N LEU A 144 21.27 2.77 -11.59
CA LEU A 144 22.44 3.42 -12.20
C LEU A 144 22.21 3.86 -13.66
N PRO A 145 21.52 3.10 -14.53
CA PRO A 145 21.14 3.56 -15.86
C PRO A 145 20.28 4.83 -15.87
N VAL A 146 19.40 4.99 -14.88
CA VAL A 146 18.59 6.22 -14.75
C VAL A 146 19.48 7.40 -14.42
N LEU A 147 20.38 7.26 -13.44
CA LEU A 147 21.35 8.29 -13.09
C LEU A 147 22.26 8.66 -14.26
N GLN A 148 22.72 7.68 -15.04
CA GLN A 148 23.52 7.90 -16.25
C GLN A 148 22.76 8.74 -17.29
N ARG A 149 21.49 8.44 -17.52
CA ARG A 149 20.66 9.23 -18.45
C ARG A 149 20.39 10.64 -17.94
N LEU A 150 20.12 10.81 -16.65
CA LEU A 150 20.00 12.15 -16.04
C LEU A 150 21.29 12.95 -16.18
N ARG A 151 22.44 12.33 -15.86
CA ARG A 151 23.76 12.94 -16.02
C ARG A 151 24.02 13.36 -17.47
N ALA A 152 23.72 12.50 -18.44
CA ALA A 152 23.87 12.80 -19.86
C ALA A 152 22.94 13.93 -20.31
N ARG A 153 21.68 13.96 -19.84
CA ARG A 153 20.69 14.99 -20.21
C ARG A 153 21.05 16.37 -19.67
N PHE A 154 21.48 16.47 -18.43
CA PHE A 154 21.69 17.76 -17.75
C PHE A 154 23.15 18.23 -17.77
N GLY A 155 24.10 17.34 -18.07
CA GLY A 155 25.51 17.66 -18.22
C GLY A 155 26.08 18.40 -16.99
N ARG A 156 26.79 19.48 -17.21
CA ARG A 156 27.45 20.28 -16.14
C ARG A 156 26.50 20.92 -15.14
N ARG A 157 25.18 20.87 -15.36
CA ARG A 157 24.16 21.38 -14.43
C ARG A 157 23.77 20.39 -13.36
N LEU A 158 24.22 19.13 -13.46
CA LEU A 158 23.95 18.07 -12.49
C LEU A 158 25.28 17.39 -12.15
N ALA A 159 25.59 17.28 -10.86
CA ALA A 159 26.75 16.57 -10.35
C ALA A 159 26.33 15.30 -9.58
N ILE A 160 27.16 14.28 -9.68
CA ILE A 160 26.99 13.01 -8.95
C ILE A 160 28.03 12.95 -7.82
N TRP A 161 27.58 13.12 -6.61
CA TRP A 161 28.47 13.00 -5.44
C TRP A 161 28.61 11.51 -5.03
N PRO A 162 29.81 11.06 -4.57
CA PRO A 162 31.05 11.82 -4.37
C PRO A 162 31.98 11.84 -5.60
N PHE A 163 31.58 11.29 -6.74
CA PHE A 163 32.43 11.12 -7.93
C PHE A 163 32.77 12.44 -8.62
N GLU A 164 31.90 13.44 -8.51
CA GLU A 164 32.04 14.73 -9.12
C GLU A 164 32.04 15.86 -8.08
N ARG A 165 32.84 16.90 -8.31
CA ARG A 165 32.83 18.09 -7.44
C ARG A 165 31.49 18.81 -7.51
N ILE A 166 30.92 19.17 -6.37
CA ILE A 166 29.66 19.88 -6.27
C ILE A 166 29.82 21.33 -6.66
N LYS A 167 29.76 21.63 -7.97
CA LYS A 167 29.72 22.98 -8.55
C LYS A 167 28.43 23.21 -9.32
N ALA A 168 27.62 22.18 -9.49
CA ALA A 168 26.36 22.23 -10.22
C ALA A 168 25.19 22.64 -9.29
N PRO A 169 24.13 23.29 -9.82
CA PRO A 169 22.96 23.63 -9.05
C PRO A 169 22.16 22.37 -8.60
N ILE A 170 22.29 21.27 -9.32
CA ILE A 170 21.65 20.00 -8.98
C ILE A 170 22.72 19.01 -8.53
N VAL A 171 22.51 18.34 -7.41
CA VAL A 171 23.40 17.28 -6.93
C VAL A 171 22.60 16.00 -6.62
N CYS A 172 23.04 14.88 -7.18
CA CYS A 172 22.54 13.56 -6.83
C CYS A 172 23.46 12.93 -5.78
N VAL A 173 22.89 12.38 -4.72
CA VAL A 173 23.62 11.78 -3.61
C VAL A 173 23.04 10.39 -3.26
N GLU A 174 23.91 9.49 -2.87
CA GLU A 174 23.47 8.22 -2.27
C GLU A 174 23.03 8.48 -0.83
N ILE A 175 21.86 8.00 -0.48
CA ILE A 175 21.31 8.04 0.88
C ILE A 175 21.00 6.64 1.36
N TRP A 176 20.95 6.50 2.68
CA TRP A 176 20.48 5.27 3.31
C TRP A 176 19.65 5.61 4.56
N PRO A 177 18.31 5.42 4.51
CA PRO A 177 17.43 5.74 5.64
C PRO A 177 17.73 4.96 6.92
N GLY A 178 18.53 3.90 6.83
CA GLY A 178 19.01 3.15 8.00
C GLY A 178 19.78 4.01 9.00
N LEU A 179 20.41 5.13 8.58
CA LEU A 179 21.12 6.07 9.46
C LEU A 179 20.20 6.71 10.50
N ILE A 180 18.89 6.82 10.21
CA ILE A 180 17.89 7.41 11.10
C ILE A 180 16.79 6.40 11.49
N ASN A 181 17.10 5.11 11.42
CA ASN A 181 16.11 4.04 11.65
C ASN A 181 15.35 4.15 12.99
N PRO A 182 15.96 4.56 14.13
CA PRO A 182 15.21 4.77 15.36
C PRO A 182 14.09 5.82 15.24
N ALA A 183 14.34 6.93 14.53
CA ALA A 183 13.33 7.95 14.29
C ALA A 183 12.22 7.44 13.33
N VAL A 184 12.60 6.67 12.31
CA VAL A 184 11.65 6.04 11.38
C VAL A 184 10.74 5.07 12.13
N LYS A 185 11.28 4.19 12.96
CA LYS A 185 10.50 3.26 13.79
C LYS A 185 9.52 3.99 14.71
N CYS A 186 9.97 5.05 15.36
CA CYS A 186 9.12 5.85 16.23
C CYS A 186 7.93 6.44 15.45
N ALA A 187 8.17 6.98 14.25
CA ALA A 187 7.12 7.53 13.38
C ALA A 187 6.20 6.43 12.81
N GLU A 188 6.71 5.24 12.57
CA GLU A 188 5.94 4.06 12.14
C GLU A 188 4.98 3.59 13.24
N TYR A 189 5.44 3.50 14.49
CA TYR A 189 4.59 3.22 15.65
C TYR A 189 3.48 4.24 15.85
N ALA A 190 3.69 5.48 15.43
CA ALA A 190 2.66 6.53 15.43
C ALA A 190 1.69 6.45 14.25
N GLY A 191 1.70 5.36 13.48
CA GLY A 191 0.78 5.11 12.36
C GLY A 191 1.27 5.61 11.00
N GLY A 192 2.55 5.97 10.87
CA GLY A 192 3.15 6.39 9.60
C GLY A 192 3.50 5.21 8.70
N ILE A 193 3.38 5.39 7.38
CA ILE A 193 3.89 4.43 6.40
C ILE A 193 5.42 4.52 6.38
N ARG A 194 6.10 3.39 6.62
CA ARG A 194 7.56 3.31 6.77
C ARG A 194 8.32 4.06 5.69
N ASP A 195 8.09 3.75 4.42
CA ASP A 195 8.81 4.37 3.30
C ASP A 195 8.60 5.89 3.23
N ALA A 196 7.36 6.34 3.49
CA ALA A 196 7.05 7.77 3.55
C ALA A 196 7.76 8.46 4.71
N MET A 197 7.88 7.80 5.87
CA MET A 197 8.59 8.34 7.03
C MET A 197 10.10 8.38 6.79
N GLN A 198 10.67 7.37 6.16
CA GLN A 198 12.08 7.36 5.74
C GLN A 198 12.42 8.60 4.90
N VAL A 199 11.64 8.86 3.85
CA VAL A 199 11.85 10.03 2.97
C VAL A 199 11.67 11.34 3.75
N ARG A 200 10.54 11.50 4.45
CA ARG A 200 10.21 12.76 5.17
C ARG A 200 11.24 13.11 6.23
N LEU A 201 11.63 12.14 7.06
CA LEU A 201 12.54 12.38 8.17
C LEU A 201 13.97 12.65 7.68
N LEU A 202 14.44 11.94 6.65
CA LEU A 202 15.77 12.17 6.11
C LEU A 202 15.87 13.52 5.40
N VAL A 203 14.89 13.88 4.58
CA VAL A 203 14.81 15.20 3.95
C VAL A 203 14.77 16.30 5.01
N ARG A 204 13.94 16.13 6.05
CA ARG A 204 13.87 17.07 7.18
C ARG A 204 15.20 17.21 7.89
N ALA A 205 15.89 16.09 8.17
CA ALA A 205 17.19 16.11 8.82
C ALA A 205 18.21 16.90 8.00
N LEU A 206 18.36 16.54 6.72
CA LEU A 206 19.33 17.19 5.84
C LEU A 206 19.03 18.67 5.60
N SER A 207 17.75 19.05 5.44
CA SER A 207 17.35 20.44 5.20
C SER A 207 17.52 21.37 6.41
N ARG A 208 17.54 20.79 7.63
CA ARG A 208 17.72 21.55 8.89
C ARG A 208 19.16 21.69 9.32
N LEU A 209 20.06 20.93 8.73
CA LEU A 209 21.49 21.05 9.05
C LEU A 209 22.02 22.41 8.61
N PRO A 210 22.86 23.06 9.45
CA PRO A 210 23.61 24.24 9.04
C PRO A 210 24.42 23.93 7.78
N LYS A 211 24.47 24.85 6.80
CA LYS A 211 25.21 24.66 5.56
C LYS A 211 26.65 24.17 5.76
N LYS A 212 27.33 24.70 6.78
CA LYS A 212 28.70 24.26 7.14
C LYS A 212 28.77 22.78 7.50
N ARG A 213 27.76 22.27 8.19
CA ARG A 213 27.71 20.84 8.59
C ARG A 213 27.39 19.94 7.41
N LEU A 214 26.44 20.36 6.57
CA LEU A 214 26.15 19.63 5.33
C LEU A 214 27.37 19.57 4.41
N HIS A 215 28.11 20.67 4.26
CA HIS A 215 29.35 20.68 3.49
C HIS A 215 30.41 19.73 4.09
N ALA A 216 30.54 19.64 5.42
CA ALA A 216 31.46 18.70 6.05
C ALA A 216 31.08 17.22 5.78
N MET A 217 29.79 16.91 5.68
CA MET A 217 29.32 15.57 5.31
C MET A 217 29.56 15.25 3.82
N LEU A 218 29.66 16.28 2.98
CA LEU A 218 29.95 16.16 1.56
C LEU A 218 31.45 16.13 1.22
N ASP A 219 32.31 16.44 2.17
CA ASP A 219 33.78 16.43 2.02
C ASP A 219 34.33 15.02 2.23
N ILE A 220 34.06 14.14 1.29
CA ILE A 220 34.44 12.72 1.29
C ILE A 220 35.18 12.40 0.00
N ASP A 221 36.27 11.66 0.14
CA ASP A 221 37.03 11.09 -0.97
C ASP A 221 36.70 9.61 -1.16
N ALA A 222 35.83 9.30 -2.09
CA ALA A 222 35.44 7.92 -2.44
C ALA A 222 35.16 7.82 -3.96
N PRO A 223 36.17 8.00 -4.80
CA PRO A 223 35.99 8.20 -6.22
C PRO A 223 35.55 6.96 -7.00
N GLU A 224 35.69 5.75 -6.43
CA GLU A 224 35.35 4.49 -7.10
C GLU A 224 34.11 3.82 -6.51
N GLU A 225 34.02 3.68 -5.18
CA GLU A 225 32.98 2.92 -4.52
C GLU A 225 31.71 3.74 -4.23
N GLY A 226 31.82 5.08 -4.24
CA GLY A 226 30.76 5.96 -3.75
C GLY A 226 30.69 6.00 -2.23
N TRP A 227 29.77 6.78 -1.68
CA TRP A 227 29.61 6.97 -0.25
C TRP A 227 28.18 7.32 0.11
N ILE A 228 27.75 6.97 1.32
CA ILE A 228 26.42 7.27 1.84
C ILE A 228 26.47 8.64 2.53
N LEU A 229 25.64 9.59 2.08
CA LEU A 229 25.58 10.93 2.68
C LEU A 229 25.11 10.84 4.13
N GLY A 230 25.88 11.46 5.03
CA GLY A 230 25.60 11.51 6.47
C GLY A 230 26.11 10.30 7.25
N LEU A 231 26.79 9.35 6.63
CA LEU A 231 27.42 8.22 7.30
C LEU A 231 28.54 8.69 8.22
N GLY A 232 28.46 8.30 9.50
CA GLY A 232 29.35 8.81 10.57
C GLY A 232 28.82 10.07 11.27
N HIS A 233 27.63 10.55 10.88
CA HIS A 233 26.94 11.70 11.46
C HIS A 233 25.50 11.34 11.91
N GLU A 234 25.27 10.08 12.29
CA GLU A 234 23.96 9.54 12.61
C GLU A 234 23.28 10.27 13.77
N GLU A 235 24.02 10.62 14.81
CA GLU A 235 23.48 11.34 15.97
C GLU A 235 23.02 12.76 15.59
N GLU A 236 23.77 13.42 14.71
CA GLU A 236 23.44 14.74 14.21
C GLU A 236 22.19 14.71 13.34
N LEU A 237 22.09 13.72 12.43
CA LEU A 237 20.90 13.47 11.64
C LEU A 237 19.70 13.13 12.51
N MET A 238 19.86 12.27 13.50
CA MET A 238 18.81 11.91 14.46
C MET A 238 18.32 13.14 15.23
N THR A 239 19.21 13.99 15.66
CA THR A 239 18.85 15.25 16.35
C THR A 239 18.07 16.18 15.43
N ALA A 240 18.49 16.29 14.16
CA ALA A 240 17.82 17.12 13.16
C ALA A 240 16.42 16.59 12.74
N THR A 241 16.12 15.29 12.96
CA THR A 241 14.76 14.77 12.76
C THR A 241 13.78 15.25 13.81
N ARG A 242 14.26 15.60 15.01
CA ARG A 242 13.42 16.02 16.12
C ARG A 242 12.77 17.36 15.81
N THR A 243 11.52 17.51 16.20
CA THR A 243 10.85 18.82 16.16
C THR A 243 11.50 19.70 17.22
N LEU A 244 12.00 20.86 16.82
CA LEU A 244 12.45 21.86 17.79
C LEU A 244 11.28 22.17 18.73
N LYS A 245 11.49 22.01 20.03
CA LYS A 245 10.56 22.61 21.00
C LYS A 245 10.70 24.13 20.86
N PRO A 246 9.61 24.87 20.67
CA PRO A 246 9.69 26.32 20.71
C PRO A 246 10.26 26.73 22.08
N PRO A 247 11.09 27.78 22.14
CA PRO A 247 11.50 28.33 23.42
C PRO A 247 10.24 28.76 24.19
N PRO A 248 10.26 28.65 25.51
CA PRO A 248 9.16 29.20 26.29
C PRO A 248 8.98 30.69 25.94
N LEU A 249 7.74 31.10 25.69
CA LEU A 249 7.40 32.49 25.47
C LEU A 249 7.76 33.25 26.73
N LYS A 250 8.60 34.26 26.63
CA LYS A 250 8.91 35.17 27.73
C LYS A 250 8.15 36.48 27.51
N ASP A 251 7.48 36.94 28.55
CA ASP A 251 6.79 38.23 28.58
C ASP A 251 5.70 38.41 27.51
N ASP A 252 5.07 37.32 27.08
CA ASP A 252 3.93 37.32 26.19
C ASP A 252 2.65 36.94 26.96
N CYS A 253 1.53 37.55 26.64
CA CYS A 253 0.23 37.22 27.25
C CYS A 253 -0.23 35.76 26.95
N PHE A 254 0.38 35.10 25.96
CA PHE A 254 0.22 33.70 25.66
C PHE A 254 1.32 32.81 26.27
N ALA A 255 2.23 33.39 27.07
CA ALA A 255 3.29 32.62 27.71
C ALA A 255 2.68 31.63 28.70
N LEU A 256 3.14 30.38 28.61
CA LEU A 256 2.81 29.38 29.62
C LEU A 256 3.44 29.77 30.97
N PRO A 257 2.82 29.40 32.09
CA PRO A 257 3.42 29.55 33.39
C PRO A 257 4.81 28.90 33.45
N ALA A 258 5.69 29.42 34.31
CA ALA A 258 7.04 28.88 34.47
C ALA A 258 6.98 27.38 34.79
N GLY A 259 7.74 26.60 34.05
CA GLY A 259 7.80 25.13 34.19
C GLY A 259 6.77 24.36 33.38
N VAL A 260 5.97 25.03 32.54
CA VAL A 260 5.05 24.38 31.62
C VAL A 260 5.65 24.41 30.18
N ASP A 261 5.75 23.28 29.55
CA ASP A 261 6.20 23.15 28.15
C ASP A 261 4.99 23.00 27.22
N TRP A 262 5.09 23.57 26.01
CA TRP A 262 4.14 23.28 24.93
C TRP A 262 4.20 21.80 24.58
N THR A 263 3.06 21.12 24.61
CA THR A 263 2.95 19.77 24.12
C THR A 263 2.75 19.82 22.60
N PRO A 264 3.64 19.20 21.80
CA PRO A 264 3.42 19.07 20.36
C PRO A 264 2.07 18.40 20.07
N VAL A 265 1.40 18.81 18.98
CA VAL A 265 0.06 18.29 18.64
C VAL A 265 0.06 16.77 18.52
N ASP A 266 1.08 16.19 17.89
CA ASP A 266 1.19 14.73 17.73
C ASP A 266 1.32 14.01 19.08
N GLU A 267 2.05 14.58 20.03
CA GLU A 267 2.17 14.05 21.39
C GLU A 267 0.85 14.20 22.16
N ALA A 268 0.16 15.34 22.02
CA ALA A 268 -1.15 15.55 22.62
C ALA A 268 -2.19 14.54 22.08
N LEU A 269 -2.20 14.33 20.77
CA LEU A 269 -3.07 13.34 20.13
C LEU A 269 -2.73 11.91 20.58
N GLN A 270 -1.46 11.59 20.76
CA GLN A 270 -1.05 10.29 21.29
C GLN A 270 -1.53 10.10 22.72
N ARG A 271 -1.34 11.08 23.61
CA ARG A 271 -1.85 11.06 24.98
C ARG A 271 -3.36 10.91 25.04
N LEU A 272 -4.09 11.56 24.13
CA LEU A 272 -5.54 11.42 24.01
C LEU A 272 -5.91 9.98 23.62
N ARG A 273 -5.26 9.41 22.60
CA ARG A 273 -5.51 8.01 22.18
C ARG A 273 -5.25 7.00 23.29
N GLU A 274 -4.22 7.22 24.11
CA GLU A 274 -3.85 6.32 25.21
C GLU A 274 -4.79 6.44 26.43
N ARG A 275 -5.39 7.62 26.64
CA ARG A 275 -6.19 7.93 27.84
C ARG A 275 -7.67 7.97 27.59
N LEU A 276 -8.11 8.22 26.34
CA LEU A 276 -9.52 8.22 26.01
C LEU A 276 -10.06 6.80 25.91
N HIS A 277 -11.10 6.55 26.65
CA HIS A 277 -11.89 5.33 26.57
C HIS A 277 -13.39 5.71 26.63
N PRO A 278 -14.27 4.86 26.15
CA PRO A 278 -15.70 5.13 26.17
C PRO A 278 -16.17 5.40 27.60
N VAL A 279 -16.70 6.58 27.84
CA VAL A 279 -17.25 6.98 29.16
C VAL A 279 -18.75 6.70 29.27
N VAL A 280 -19.36 6.27 28.17
CA VAL A 280 -20.79 5.96 28.10
C VAL A 280 -21.01 4.45 28.12
N THR A 281 -22.13 4.04 28.67
CA THR A 281 -22.54 2.62 28.71
C THR A 281 -23.04 2.16 27.35
N ARG A 282 -23.17 0.84 27.21
CA ARG A 282 -23.79 0.18 26.03
C ARG A 282 -25.29 0.08 26.25
N GLU A 283 -26.04 0.12 25.15
CA GLU A 283 -27.49 -0.15 25.13
C GLU A 283 -27.83 -0.88 23.81
N ASN A 284 -28.91 -1.65 23.84
CA ASN A 284 -29.46 -2.26 22.63
C ASN A 284 -30.59 -1.38 22.10
N VAL A 285 -30.52 -1.02 20.83
CA VAL A 285 -31.55 -0.21 20.17
C VAL A 285 -32.12 -0.97 18.96
N PRO A 286 -33.41 -0.76 18.63
CA PRO A 286 -33.95 -1.23 17.37
C PRO A 286 -33.16 -0.72 16.18
N LEU A 287 -33.16 -1.43 15.05
CA LEU A 287 -32.51 -1.00 13.84
C LEU A 287 -32.90 0.42 13.39
N SER A 288 -34.20 0.78 13.57
CA SER A 288 -34.72 2.13 13.26
C SER A 288 -33.99 3.25 13.98
N ASP A 289 -33.47 2.99 15.18
CA ASP A 289 -32.89 3.99 16.06
C ASP A 289 -31.34 3.94 16.09
N ALA A 290 -30.77 3.03 15.30
CA ALA A 290 -29.34 2.80 15.31
C ALA A 290 -28.55 3.64 14.29
N ALA A 291 -29.22 4.32 13.34
CA ALA A 291 -28.56 5.15 12.35
C ALA A 291 -27.72 6.24 13.01
N GLY A 292 -26.45 6.38 12.58
CA GLY A 292 -25.54 7.40 13.12
C GLY A 292 -24.98 7.10 14.52
N ARG A 293 -25.45 6.04 15.19
CA ARG A 293 -24.91 5.55 16.48
C ARG A 293 -23.58 4.82 16.26
N ILE A 294 -22.81 4.64 17.32
CA ILE A 294 -21.55 3.90 17.29
C ILE A 294 -21.78 2.48 17.77
N CYS A 295 -21.43 1.50 16.95
CA CYS A 295 -21.54 0.09 17.29
C CYS A 295 -20.68 -0.27 18.52
N ALA A 296 -21.25 -0.92 19.52
CA ALA A 296 -20.60 -1.17 20.79
C ALA A 296 -19.93 -2.57 20.89
N SER A 297 -20.15 -3.44 19.92
CA SER A 297 -19.47 -4.73 19.80
C SER A 297 -19.52 -5.20 18.35
N ASP A 298 -18.63 -6.09 17.98
CA ASP A 298 -18.68 -6.76 16.67
C ASP A 298 -20.03 -7.44 16.46
N LEU A 299 -20.61 -7.21 15.28
CA LEU A 299 -21.83 -7.88 14.83
C LEU A 299 -21.48 -8.89 13.75
N CYS A 300 -21.78 -10.15 14.03
CA CYS A 300 -21.62 -11.20 13.05
C CYS A 300 -22.98 -11.65 12.52
N ALA A 301 -23.04 -12.02 11.26
CA ALA A 301 -24.26 -12.51 10.62
C ALA A 301 -24.88 -13.69 11.39
N ARG A 302 -26.12 -13.56 11.81
CA ARG A 302 -26.89 -14.64 12.47
C ARG A 302 -27.50 -15.60 11.47
N ARG A 303 -27.67 -15.14 10.25
CA ARG A 303 -28.22 -15.87 9.13
C ARG A 303 -27.45 -15.53 7.86
N ALA A 304 -27.21 -16.53 7.06
CA ALA A 304 -26.62 -16.33 5.73
C ALA A 304 -27.55 -15.52 4.80
N ASN A 305 -26.95 -14.83 3.87
CA ASN A 305 -27.66 -14.15 2.78
C ASN A 305 -27.05 -14.55 1.42
N PRO A 306 -27.80 -15.18 0.50
CA PRO A 306 -29.11 -15.79 0.70
C PRO A 306 -29.10 -16.90 1.76
N PRO A 307 -30.22 -17.13 2.44
CA PRO A 307 -30.26 -18.13 3.51
C PRO A 307 -30.22 -19.58 3.01
N ALA A 308 -30.58 -19.82 1.78
CA ALA A 308 -30.53 -21.09 1.05
C ALA A 308 -30.21 -20.79 -0.41
N ALA A 309 -29.78 -21.81 -1.16
CA ALA A 309 -29.63 -21.68 -2.61
C ALA A 309 -30.97 -21.24 -3.23
N ASN A 310 -30.93 -20.24 -4.09
CA ASN A 310 -32.12 -19.68 -4.71
C ASN A 310 -31.92 -19.39 -6.20
N SER A 311 -33.00 -19.20 -6.91
CA SER A 311 -32.97 -18.80 -8.32
C SER A 311 -32.55 -17.34 -8.46
N ALA A 312 -31.59 -17.08 -9.34
CA ALA A 312 -31.18 -15.73 -9.73
C ALA A 312 -32.14 -15.10 -10.76
N VAL A 313 -32.98 -15.89 -11.41
CA VAL A 313 -33.80 -15.48 -12.55
C VAL A 313 -35.18 -16.17 -12.49
N ASP A 314 -36.12 -15.68 -13.29
CA ASP A 314 -37.36 -16.40 -13.59
C ASP A 314 -37.06 -17.45 -14.65
N GLY A 315 -37.59 -18.67 -14.43
CA GLY A 315 -37.30 -19.76 -15.33
C GLY A 315 -37.89 -21.09 -14.91
N TYR A 316 -37.17 -22.15 -15.25
CA TYR A 316 -37.54 -23.51 -14.97
C TYR A 316 -36.39 -24.27 -14.30
N ALA A 317 -36.62 -24.78 -13.13
CA ALA A 317 -35.63 -25.56 -12.38
C ALA A 317 -35.60 -27.00 -12.88
N VAL A 318 -34.41 -27.51 -13.15
CA VAL A 318 -34.13 -28.86 -13.65
C VAL A 318 -32.96 -29.48 -12.89
N ALA A 319 -32.86 -30.80 -12.89
CA ALA A 319 -31.65 -31.46 -12.45
C ALA A 319 -30.64 -31.49 -13.60
N HIS A 320 -29.48 -30.85 -13.43
CA HIS A 320 -28.42 -30.79 -14.46
C HIS A 320 -28.04 -32.17 -15.00
N ARG A 321 -27.98 -33.20 -14.11
CA ARG A 321 -27.66 -34.56 -14.49
C ARG A 321 -28.61 -35.20 -15.51
N ASN A 322 -29.80 -34.65 -15.65
CA ASN A 322 -30.84 -35.12 -16.59
C ASN A 322 -30.85 -34.31 -17.88
N THR A 323 -29.93 -33.35 -18.05
CA THR A 323 -29.83 -32.54 -19.25
C THR A 323 -28.79 -33.10 -20.23
N VAL A 324 -29.06 -32.94 -21.52
CA VAL A 324 -28.20 -33.40 -22.62
C VAL A 324 -27.88 -32.27 -23.58
N ASP A 325 -26.98 -32.50 -24.51
CA ASP A 325 -26.70 -31.58 -25.59
C ASP A 325 -27.86 -31.52 -26.60
N GLY A 326 -28.09 -30.35 -27.18
CA GLY A 326 -29.11 -30.14 -28.18
C GLY A 326 -30.48 -29.85 -27.60
N THR A 327 -31.51 -29.95 -28.45
CA THR A 327 -32.91 -29.70 -28.07
C THR A 327 -33.46 -30.87 -27.28
N GLN A 328 -34.10 -30.56 -26.15
CA GLN A 328 -34.68 -31.54 -25.27
C GLN A 328 -35.99 -31.05 -24.68
N THR A 329 -36.85 -31.97 -24.27
CA THR A 329 -38.13 -31.70 -23.60
C THR A 329 -38.18 -32.37 -22.25
N MET A 330 -38.81 -31.74 -21.28
CA MET A 330 -39.03 -32.30 -19.94
C MET A 330 -40.51 -32.07 -19.50
N PRO A 331 -41.14 -33.07 -18.88
CA PRO A 331 -42.44 -32.85 -18.26
C PRO A 331 -42.37 -31.75 -17.21
N LEU A 332 -43.43 -30.94 -17.11
CA LEU A 332 -43.58 -29.86 -16.17
C LEU A 332 -44.30 -30.40 -14.92
N THR A 333 -43.68 -30.28 -13.77
CA THR A 333 -44.30 -30.57 -12.47
C THR A 333 -45.33 -29.48 -12.17
N PRO A 334 -46.59 -29.84 -11.79
CA PRO A 334 -47.60 -28.86 -11.40
C PRO A 334 -47.14 -28.02 -10.21
N GLY A 335 -47.44 -26.72 -10.24
CA GLY A 335 -47.04 -25.79 -9.21
C GLY A 335 -45.84 -24.94 -9.59
N ARG A 336 -45.31 -24.18 -8.64
CA ARG A 336 -44.16 -23.32 -8.81
C ARG A 336 -43.46 -23.03 -7.51
N ALA A 337 -42.19 -22.70 -7.54
CA ALA A 337 -41.47 -22.10 -6.44
C ALA A 337 -41.38 -20.57 -6.61
N ALA A 338 -41.69 -19.82 -5.57
CA ALA A 338 -41.57 -18.35 -5.55
C ALA A 338 -40.87 -17.88 -4.26
N ALA A 339 -40.38 -16.67 -4.25
CA ALA A 339 -39.84 -16.05 -3.04
C ALA A 339 -40.94 -15.99 -1.95
N GLY A 340 -40.64 -16.48 -0.77
CA GLY A 340 -41.61 -16.58 0.32
C GLY A 340 -42.67 -17.68 0.19
N ALA A 341 -42.71 -18.40 -0.94
CA ALA A 341 -43.63 -19.53 -1.19
C ALA A 341 -42.82 -20.67 -1.84
N PRO A 342 -42.04 -21.41 -1.05
CA PRO A 342 -41.21 -22.51 -1.53
C PRO A 342 -42.10 -23.66 -2.06
N PHE A 343 -41.53 -24.45 -2.97
CA PHE A 343 -42.13 -25.70 -3.38
C PHE A 343 -41.68 -26.79 -2.38
N GLU A 344 -42.62 -27.32 -1.63
CA GLU A 344 -42.32 -28.23 -0.47
C GLU A 344 -41.95 -29.65 -0.89
N ASP A 345 -42.46 -30.11 -2.01
CA ASP A 345 -42.23 -31.46 -2.51
C ASP A 345 -40.85 -31.57 -3.23
N THR A 346 -40.52 -32.81 -3.56
CA THR A 346 -39.35 -33.10 -4.40
C THR A 346 -39.77 -33.11 -5.86
N VAL A 347 -39.09 -32.36 -6.72
CA VAL A 347 -39.30 -32.43 -8.14
C VAL A 347 -38.88 -33.81 -8.64
N PRO A 348 -39.77 -34.54 -9.36
CA PRO A 348 -39.46 -35.87 -9.85
C PRO A 348 -38.27 -35.87 -10.82
N GLU A 349 -37.58 -37.01 -10.89
CA GLU A 349 -36.46 -37.14 -11.79
C GLU A 349 -36.89 -36.97 -13.25
N GLY A 350 -36.12 -36.19 -14.02
CA GLY A 350 -36.41 -35.87 -15.42
C GLY A 350 -37.54 -34.85 -15.61
N HIS A 351 -38.08 -34.28 -14.54
CA HIS A 351 -39.08 -33.21 -14.62
C HIS A 351 -38.48 -31.84 -14.38
N ALA A 352 -39.16 -30.81 -14.87
CA ALA A 352 -38.90 -29.41 -14.59
C ALA A 352 -39.97 -28.84 -13.64
N LEU A 353 -39.63 -27.76 -12.94
CA LEU A 353 -40.57 -27.00 -12.12
C LEU A 353 -40.43 -25.49 -12.46
N ARG A 354 -41.57 -24.81 -12.60
CA ARG A 354 -41.57 -23.35 -12.71
C ARG A 354 -40.98 -22.75 -11.44
N ILE A 355 -39.96 -21.85 -11.62
CA ILE A 355 -39.30 -21.17 -10.52
C ILE A 355 -39.18 -19.67 -10.82
N LEU A 356 -39.37 -18.85 -9.81
CA LEU A 356 -39.25 -17.40 -9.91
C LEU A 356 -38.03 -16.92 -9.16
N THR A 357 -37.54 -15.74 -9.56
CA THR A 357 -36.40 -15.05 -8.94
C THR A 357 -36.52 -15.01 -7.42
N GLY A 358 -35.46 -15.33 -6.72
CA GLY A 358 -35.41 -15.36 -5.26
C GLY A 358 -36.06 -16.60 -4.59
N ALA A 359 -36.69 -17.46 -5.35
CA ALA A 359 -37.25 -18.69 -4.82
C ALA A 359 -36.15 -19.68 -4.41
N SER A 360 -36.28 -20.32 -3.27
CA SER A 360 -35.39 -21.41 -2.88
C SER A 360 -35.42 -22.52 -3.93
N VAL A 361 -34.26 -23.04 -4.27
CA VAL A 361 -34.13 -24.16 -5.21
C VAL A 361 -34.74 -25.41 -4.59
N PRO A 362 -35.75 -26.00 -5.21
CA PRO A 362 -36.44 -27.18 -4.64
C PRO A 362 -35.54 -28.43 -4.63
N LYS A 363 -35.92 -29.40 -3.81
CA LYS A 363 -35.27 -30.71 -3.82
C LYS A 363 -35.45 -31.39 -5.19
N GLY A 364 -34.41 -32.09 -5.63
CA GLY A 364 -34.42 -32.84 -6.89
C GLY A 364 -33.89 -32.09 -8.08
N VAL A 365 -33.68 -30.75 -7.97
CA VAL A 365 -33.16 -29.87 -9.03
C VAL A 365 -32.03 -29.02 -8.50
N ASP A 366 -31.18 -28.53 -9.38
CA ASP A 366 -29.96 -27.78 -9.04
C ASP A 366 -29.61 -26.65 -10.05
N THR A 367 -30.31 -26.57 -11.18
CA THR A 367 -30.00 -25.70 -12.30
C THR A 367 -31.27 -25.03 -12.79
N VAL A 368 -31.21 -23.77 -13.19
CA VAL A 368 -32.35 -23.02 -13.71
C VAL A 368 -32.08 -22.61 -15.17
N VAL A 369 -33.04 -22.92 -16.04
CA VAL A 369 -33.08 -22.43 -17.41
C VAL A 369 -33.88 -21.13 -17.42
N LEU A 370 -33.36 -20.08 -18.06
CA LEU A 370 -34.07 -18.81 -18.24
C LEU A 370 -35.40 -19.03 -18.93
N GLN A 371 -36.45 -18.33 -18.51
CA GLN A 371 -37.76 -18.44 -19.16
C GLN A 371 -37.73 -18.04 -20.63
N GLU A 372 -36.86 -17.12 -21.00
CA GLU A 372 -36.64 -16.62 -22.37
C GLU A 372 -36.03 -17.68 -23.30
N ASP A 373 -35.34 -18.67 -22.70
CA ASP A 373 -34.70 -19.78 -23.41
C ASP A 373 -35.57 -21.05 -23.46
N VAL A 374 -36.81 -20.93 -23.01
CA VAL A 374 -37.76 -22.07 -22.90
C VAL A 374 -39.05 -21.79 -23.67
N THR A 375 -39.49 -22.77 -24.44
CA THR A 375 -40.86 -22.87 -24.93
C THR A 375 -41.59 -23.85 -24.04
N SER A 376 -42.75 -23.49 -23.50
CA SER A 376 -43.53 -24.31 -22.60
C SER A 376 -45.03 -24.33 -22.98
N ASP A 377 -45.67 -25.44 -22.67
CA ASP A 377 -47.11 -25.58 -22.55
C ASP A 377 -47.51 -25.96 -21.11
N ASP A 378 -48.77 -26.33 -20.89
CA ASP A 378 -49.26 -26.68 -19.55
C ASP A 378 -48.66 -27.99 -18.97
N THR A 379 -47.97 -28.78 -19.78
CA THR A 379 -47.54 -30.14 -19.44
C THR A 379 -46.03 -30.37 -19.55
N GLN A 380 -45.33 -29.58 -20.32
CA GLN A 380 -43.93 -29.76 -20.64
C GLN A 380 -43.23 -28.48 -21.02
N ILE A 381 -41.90 -28.52 -20.94
CA ILE A 381 -41.00 -27.49 -21.40
C ILE A 381 -40.04 -28.02 -22.46
N ALA A 382 -39.63 -27.18 -23.41
CA ALA A 382 -38.56 -27.46 -24.36
C ALA A 382 -37.49 -26.40 -24.27
N PHE A 383 -36.23 -26.80 -24.24
CA PHE A 383 -35.04 -25.92 -24.16
C PHE A 383 -33.85 -26.56 -24.86
N ARG A 384 -32.75 -25.85 -24.99
CA ARG A 384 -31.55 -26.32 -25.66
C ARG A 384 -30.37 -26.39 -24.66
N GLY A 385 -29.75 -27.55 -24.55
CA GLY A 385 -28.49 -27.77 -23.84
C GLY A 385 -27.25 -27.54 -24.73
N PRO A 386 -26.04 -27.66 -24.13
CA PRO A 386 -25.80 -28.08 -22.75
C PRO A 386 -26.00 -26.96 -21.74
N LEU A 387 -26.46 -27.29 -20.55
CA LEU A 387 -26.50 -26.38 -19.42
C LEU A 387 -25.23 -26.50 -18.60
N LYS A 388 -24.85 -25.43 -17.93
CA LYS A 388 -23.80 -25.47 -16.90
C LYS A 388 -24.41 -25.95 -15.56
N PRO A 389 -23.71 -26.80 -14.76
CA PRO A 389 -24.18 -27.12 -13.42
C PRO A 389 -24.41 -25.87 -12.59
N ASN A 390 -25.52 -25.84 -11.85
CA ASN A 390 -25.93 -24.71 -11.01
C ASN A 390 -26.10 -23.37 -11.76
N ALA A 391 -26.31 -23.40 -13.09
CA ALA A 391 -26.55 -22.18 -13.86
C ALA A 391 -27.78 -21.44 -13.30
N ASN A 392 -27.69 -20.11 -13.27
CA ASN A 392 -28.75 -19.19 -12.83
C ASN A 392 -29.25 -19.44 -11.39
N THR A 393 -28.44 -20.09 -10.56
CA THR A 393 -28.69 -20.22 -9.11
C THR A 393 -27.64 -19.46 -8.32
N ARG A 394 -28.03 -18.96 -7.16
CA ARG A 394 -27.14 -18.37 -6.16
C ARG A 394 -26.96 -19.36 -5.02
N LYS A 395 -25.76 -19.42 -4.47
CA LYS A 395 -25.46 -20.29 -3.33
C LYS A 395 -25.96 -19.69 -2.02
N ALA A 396 -26.29 -20.55 -1.06
CA ALA A 396 -26.49 -20.09 0.32
C ALA A 396 -25.23 -19.36 0.80
N GLY A 397 -25.41 -18.19 1.42
CA GLY A 397 -24.30 -17.38 1.94
C GLY A 397 -23.40 -16.75 0.89
N GLU A 398 -23.85 -16.63 -0.36
CA GLU A 398 -23.05 -16.04 -1.45
C GLU A 398 -22.65 -14.60 -1.17
N ASP A 399 -23.53 -13.81 -0.56
CA ASP A 399 -23.22 -12.43 -0.18
C ASP A 399 -22.60 -12.36 1.21
N VAL A 400 -23.14 -13.09 2.18
CA VAL A 400 -22.69 -13.12 3.57
C VAL A 400 -22.96 -14.49 4.17
N ALA A 401 -21.95 -15.15 4.67
CA ALA A 401 -22.12 -16.42 5.40
C ALA A 401 -22.50 -16.18 6.86
N THR A 402 -23.16 -17.17 7.48
CA THR A 402 -23.42 -17.12 8.93
C THR A 402 -22.10 -17.06 9.70
N GLY A 403 -21.97 -16.10 10.61
CA GLY A 403 -20.76 -15.87 11.40
C GLY A 403 -19.82 -14.83 10.83
N ASP A 404 -19.99 -14.39 9.57
CA ASP A 404 -19.18 -13.31 8.99
C ASP A 404 -19.37 -12.01 9.75
N LEU A 405 -18.30 -11.24 9.91
CA LEU A 405 -18.33 -9.92 10.52
C LEU A 405 -19.06 -8.93 9.59
N VAL A 406 -20.18 -8.41 10.06
CA VAL A 406 -21.05 -7.48 9.30
C VAL A 406 -20.76 -6.02 9.65
N VAL A 407 -20.66 -5.72 10.96
CA VAL A 407 -20.34 -4.38 11.46
C VAL A 407 -19.34 -4.51 12.61
N PRO A 408 -18.12 -3.96 12.46
CA PRO A 408 -17.15 -3.99 13.54
C PRO A 408 -17.49 -3.00 14.66
N GLN A 409 -17.04 -3.31 15.86
CA GLN A 409 -17.10 -2.40 17.01
C GLN A 409 -16.45 -1.06 16.69
N GLY A 410 -17.04 0.03 17.17
CA GLY A 410 -16.54 1.39 16.96
C GLY A 410 -16.96 2.02 15.63
N ARG A 411 -17.59 1.27 14.72
CA ARG A 411 -18.11 1.80 13.46
C ARG A 411 -19.34 2.66 13.69
N ARG A 412 -19.39 3.82 13.04
CA ARG A 412 -20.60 4.63 12.95
C ARG A 412 -21.56 3.98 11.97
N ILE A 413 -22.73 3.59 12.47
CA ILE A 413 -23.73 2.82 11.73
C ILE A 413 -24.34 3.68 10.63
N THR A 414 -24.27 3.22 9.41
CA THR A 414 -24.84 3.83 8.20
C THR A 414 -26.16 3.15 7.80
N PRO A 415 -26.97 3.75 6.91
CA PRO A 415 -28.15 3.07 6.35
C PRO A 415 -27.82 1.74 5.67
N ALA A 416 -26.66 1.64 5.01
CA ALA A 416 -26.20 0.38 4.40
C ALA A 416 -25.91 -0.69 5.45
N ASP A 417 -25.28 -0.31 6.57
CA ASP A 417 -25.04 -1.23 7.69
C ASP A 417 -26.36 -1.72 8.30
N LEU A 418 -27.40 -0.87 8.39
CA LEU A 418 -28.71 -1.26 8.86
C LEU A 418 -29.38 -2.29 7.94
N ALA A 419 -29.30 -2.06 6.62
CA ALA A 419 -29.84 -3.01 5.65
C ALA A 419 -29.13 -4.36 5.73
N LEU A 420 -27.80 -4.35 5.87
CA LEU A 420 -27.01 -5.56 6.04
C LEU A 420 -27.33 -6.28 7.36
N CYS A 421 -27.45 -5.56 8.47
CA CYS A 421 -27.86 -6.12 9.75
C CYS A 421 -29.26 -6.76 9.67
N ALA A 422 -30.22 -6.08 9.03
CA ALA A 422 -31.55 -6.63 8.83
C ALA A 422 -31.53 -7.92 8.00
N ALA A 423 -30.82 -7.90 6.87
CA ALA A 423 -30.69 -9.07 5.98
C ALA A 423 -30.03 -10.26 6.67
N THR A 424 -29.14 -10.01 7.63
CA THR A 424 -28.40 -11.03 8.39
C THR A 424 -29.03 -11.39 9.74
N GLY A 425 -30.28 -10.93 10.02
CA GLY A 425 -31.11 -11.39 11.13
C GLY A 425 -30.97 -10.62 12.43
N HIS A 426 -30.48 -9.38 12.41
CA HIS A 426 -30.45 -8.52 13.58
C HIS A 426 -31.71 -7.64 13.65
N ALA A 427 -32.45 -7.73 14.75
CA ALA A 427 -33.56 -6.82 15.03
C ALA A 427 -33.14 -5.63 15.89
N GLN A 428 -32.10 -5.82 16.67
CA GLN A 428 -31.50 -4.82 17.55
C GLN A 428 -30.00 -4.83 17.41
N ILE A 429 -29.38 -3.67 17.65
CA ILE A 429 -27.94 -3.46 17.58
C ILE A 429 -27.44 -2.93 18.93
N PRO A 430 -26.37 -3.49 19.50
CA PRO A 430 -25.67 -2.93 20.64
C PRO A 430 -24.91 -1.67 20.20
N VAL A 431 -25.22 -0.57 20.80
CA VAL A 431 -24.60 0.73 20.52
C VAL A 431 -24.11 1.39 21.80
N PHE A 432 -23.15 2.30 21.67
CA PHE A 432 -22.83 3.17 22.78
C PHE A 432 -23.93 4.21 22.95
N ARG A 433 -24.30 4.52 24.22
CA ARG A 433 -25.20 5.63 24.53
C ARG A 433 -24.67 6.92 23.93
N GLN A 434 -25.59 7.81 23.56
CA GLN A 434 -25.19 9.13 23.08
C GLN A 434 -24.52 9.91 24.22
N LEU A 435 -23.35 10.45 23.92
CA LEU A 435 -22.64 11.33 24.82
C LEU A 435 -23.41 12.64 24.97
N LYS A 436 -23.68 13.05 26.22
CA LYS A 436 -24.19 14.37 26.51
C LYS A 436 -23.00 15.28 26.76
N VAL A 437 -22.87 16.31 25.95
CA VAL A 437 -21.81 17.30 26.04
C VAL A 437 -22.42 18.62 26.42
N GLY A 438 -21.92 19.21 27.49
CA GLY A 438 -22.16 20.61 27.81
C GLY A 438 -21.04 21.46 27.25
N VAL A 439 -21.38 22.49 26.52
CA VAL A 439 -20.41 23.49 26.06
C VAL A 439 -20.65 24.75 26.92
N LEU A 440 -19.57 25.28 27.45
CA LEU A 440 -19.60 26.52 28.20
C LEU A 440 -18.63 27.50 27.54
N SER A 441 -19.16 28.51 26.94
CA SER A 441 -18.38 29.62 26.42
C SER A 441 -18.30 30.72 27.51
N THR A 442 -17.13 31.33 27.64
CA THR A 442 -16.88 32.36 28.65
C THR A 442 -16.10 33.51 28.05
N GLY A 443 -16.58 34.72 28.29
CA GLY A 443 -15.96 35.95 27.80
C GLY A 443 -16.94 37.08 27.84
N ASP A 444 -16.53 38.25 28.30
CA ASP A 444 -17.38 39.46 28.36
C ASP A 444 -17.69 39.99 26.93
N GLU A 445 -16.94 39.54 25.95
CA GLU A 445 -17.11 39.83 24.53
C GLU A 445 -18.16 38.96 23.84
N LEU A 446 -18.62 37.87 24.46
CA LEU A 446 -19.53 36.92 23.85
C LEU A 446 -20.96 37.42 23.83
N ILE A 447 -21.59 37.33 22.66
CA ILE A 447 -22.96 37.80 22.41
C ILE A 447 -23.71 36.69 21.66
N GLU A 448 -24.97 36.50 22.02
CA GLU A 448 -25.84 35.55 21.31
C GLU A 448 -25.98 35.93 19.82
N PRO A 449 -25.94 34.98 18.89
CA PRO A 449 -26.16 35.25 17.48
C PRO A 449 -27.53 35.89 17.22
N GLY A 450 -27.52 37.05 16.55
CA GLY A 450 -28.71 37.82 16.25
C GLY A 450 -28.98 38.99 17.21
N GLU A 451 -28.30 39.10 18.34
CA GLU A 451 -28.32 40.26 19.18
C GLU A 451 -27.46 41.41 18.63
N PRO A 452 -27.83 42.67 18.82
CA PRO A 452 -27.02 43.81 18.40
C PRO A 452 -25.65 43.79 19.09
N THR A 453 -24.59 43.83 18.28
CA THR A 453 -23.22 43.92 18.81
C THR A 453 -22.50 45.13 18.25
N GLY A 454 -21.64 45.74 19.07
CA GLY A 454 -20.66 46.70 18.61
C GLY A 454 -19.38 46.06 18.07
N ASP A 455 -18.38 46.89 17.78
CA ASP A 455 -17.09 46.42 17.17
C ASP A 455 -16.26 45.52 18.11
N SER A 456 -16.63 45.41 19.38
CA SER A 456 -15.92 44.59 20.39
C SER A 456 -16.63 43.26 20.74
N GLY A 457 -17.83 43.04 20.23
CA GLY A 457 -18.56 41.80 20.50
C GLY A 457 -18.23 40.70 19.51
N ILE A 458 -18.25 39.45 19.99
CA ILE A 458 -18.04 38.22 19.21
C ILE A 458 -19.27 37.34 19.41
N PHE A 459 -19.85 36.84 18.34
CA PHE A 459 -20.93 35.87 18.44
C PHE A 459 -20.40 34.51 18.91
N ASP A 460 -21.08 33.91 19.89
CA ASP A 460 -20.73 32.59 20.44
C ASP A 460 -21.20 31.46 19.54
#